data_c1040b4b23faa8f0f9c81f7ebce68b49
#
_entry.id   c1040b4b23faa8f0f9c81f7ebce68b49
#
_cell.length_a   1.000
_cell.length_b   1.000
_cell.length_c   1.000
_cell.angle_alpha   90.00
_cell.angle_beta   90.00
_cell.angle_gamma   90.00
#
_symmetry.space_group_name_H-M   'P 1'
#
loop_
_entity.id
_entity.type
_entity.pdbx_description
1 polymer ?
#
loop_
_entity_poly.entity_id
_entity_poly.type
_entity_poly.pdbx_seq_one_letter_code
_entity_poly.pdbx_strand_id
1 'polypeptide(L)'
;LIEMVQPLDRANIEVAVVPGVSSAMASVAAGVETLTLPEVTQTVILTRVEGRTPMPEGESLVELASHHTTICIFLSITLLKKVQDDLAAAGWAVDSPVLVVQKASWPGEEKVVRGKLSDIRELCRAEKIGSQAMIVVSPTLGSRDWQELKKSKLYDPEFQHRFRKVEK
;
A
#
# COMPACT_ATOMS: atom_id res chain seq x y z
N LEU A 1 -18.37 2.64 7.81
CA LEU A 1 -19.56 2.59 6.97
C LEU A 1 -20.76 1.99 7.74
N ILE A 2 -20.65 0.74 8.20
CA ILE A 2 -21.77 0.02 8.87
C ILE A 2 -22.33 0.82 10.05
N GLU A 3 -21.49 1.33 10.93
CA GLU A 3 -21.90 2.16 12.09
C GLU A 3 -22.64 3.44 11.70
N MET A 4 -22.40 3.97 10.51
CA MET A 4 -23.07 5.15 9.98
C MET A 4 -24.38 4.79 9.29
N VAL A 5 -24.43 3.68 8.59
CA VAL A 5 -25.61 3.23 7.83
C VAL A 5 -26.69 2.69 8.77
N GLN A 6 -26.33 1.93 9.81
CA GLN A 6 -27.25 1.26 10.70
C GLN A 6 -28.35 2.20 11.31
N PRO A 7 -28.02 3.39 11.86
CA PRO A 7 -29.05 4.28 12.39
C PRO A 7 -29.95 4.87 11.30
N LEU A 8 -29.43 5.08 10.10
CA LEU A 8 -30.21 5.58 8.96
C LEU A 8 -31.20 4.53 8.46
N ASP A 9 -30.74 3.30 8.35
CA ASP A 9 -31.55 2.15 7.96
C ASP A 9 -32.70 1.91 8.95
N ARG A 10 -32.43 1.98 10.26
CA ARG A 10 -33.48 1.94 11.31
C ARG A 10 -34.50 3.05 11.22
N ALA A 11 -34.13 4.19 10.68
CA ALA A 11 -35.01 5.33 10.45
C ALA A 11 -35.72 5.27 9.07
N ASN A 12 -35.55 4.19 8.29
CA ASN A 12 -36.04 4.05 6.93
C ASN A 12 -35.56 5.18 5.99
N ILE A 13 -34.33 5.67 6.19
CA ILE A 13 -33.68 6.66 5.31
C ILE A 13 -32.89 5.90 4.26
N GLU A 14 -33.20 6.16 2.99
CA GLU A 14 -32.48 5.57 1.86
C GLU A 14 -31.02 6.03 1.86
N VAL A 15 -30.09 5.08 1.68
CA VAL A 15 -28.64 5.33 1.70
C VAL A 15 -28.02 4.88 0.39
N ALA A 16 -27.25 5.76 -0.24
CA ALA A 16 -26.41 5.44 -1.37
C ALA A 16 -24.93 5.58 -0.99
N VAL A 17 -24.11 4.63 -1.41
CA VAL A 17 -22.66 4.67 -1.21
C VAL A 17 -21.99 5.02 -2.53
N VAL A 18 -21.35 6.19 -2.57
CA VAL A 18 -20.56 6.61 -3.74
C VAL A 18 -19.14 6.11 -3.57
N PRO A 19 -18.59 5.36 -4.53
CA PRO A 19 -17.21 4.87 -4.47
C PRO A 19 -16.21 6.03 -4.56
N GLY A 20 -15.09 5.89 -3.85
CA GLY A 20 -14.00 6.86 -3.85
C GLY A 20 -12.64 6.18 -4.06
N VAL A 21 -11.61 6.99 -4.32
CA VAL A 21 -10.23 6.51 -4.42
C VAL A 21 -9.64 6.35 -3.03
N SER A 22 -9.15 5.15 -2.72
CA SER A 22 -8.44 4.89 -1.47
C SER A 22 -7.12 5.65 -1.42
N SER A 23 -6.73 6.12 -0.23
CA SER A 23 -5.41 6.74 -0.03
C SER A 23 -4.24 5.78 -0.35
N ALA A 24 -4.44 4.46 -0.31
CA ALA A 24 -3.44 3.50 -0.79
C ALA A 24 -3.17 3.67 -2.29
N MET A 25 -4.23 3.76 -3.10
CA MET A 25 -4.11 3.97 -4.55
C MET A 25 -3.60 5.38 -4.88
N ALA A 26 -4.10 6.39 -4.18
CA ALA A 26 -3.63 7.77 -4.36
C ALA A 26 -2.12 7.91 -4.04
N SER A 27 -1.64 7.22 -3.00
CA SER A 27 -0.24 7.28 -2.60
C SER A 27 0.71 6.68 -3.63
N VAL A 28 0.38 5.54 -4.22
CA VAL A 28 1.23 4.95 -5.27
C VAL A 28 1.15 5.74 -6.56
N ALA A 29 0.01 6.37 -6.86
CA ALA A 29 -0.11 7.30 -7.98
C ALA A 29 0.80 8.52 -7.78
N ALA A 30 0.79 9.16 -6.60
CA ALA A 30 1.69 10.25 -6.25
C ALA A 30 3.16 9.83 -6.32
N GLY A 31 3.47 8.60 -5.92
CA GLY A 31 4.80 8.00 -6.04
C GLY A 31 5.16 7.57 -7.47
N VAL A 32 4.23 7.57 -8.41
CA VAL A 32 4.43 6.94 -9.75
C VAL A 32 4.95 5.50 -9.60
N GLU A 33 4.33 4.74 -8.70
CA GLU A 33 4.68 3.36 -8.36
C GLU A 33 3.52 2.41 -8.69
N THR A 34 3.77 1.10 -8.62
CA THR A 34 2.75 0.07 -8.76
C THR A 34 2.64 -0.76 -7.49
N LEU A 35 1.43 -1.23 -7.17
CA LEU A 35 1.20 -2.15 -6.05
C LEU A 35 1.44 -3.61 -6.44
N THR A 36 1.38 -3.92 -7.71
CA THR A 36 1.55 -5.29 -8.23
C THR A 36 2.45 -5.28 -9.44
N LEU A 37 3.30 -6.30 -9.54
CA LEU A 37 4.18 -6.49 -10.68
C LEU A 37 4.23 -7.99 -11.00
N PRO A 38 4.08 -8.39 -12.28
CA PRO A 38 4.18 -9.79 -12.69
C PRO A 38 5.47 -10.44 -12.17
N GLU A 39 5.34 -11.67 -11.68
CA GLU A 39 6.43 -12.48 -11.14
C GLU A 39 7.14 -11.92 -9.88
N VAL A 40 6.73 -10.75 -9.37
CA VAL A 40 7.22 -10.17 -8.10
C VAL A 40 6.17 -10.32 -7.02
N THR A 41 5.03 -9.66 -7.16
CA THR A 41 3.85 -9.83 -6.29
C THR A 41 2.59 -9.40 -7.01
N GLN A 42 1.49 -10.12 -6.77
CA GLN A 42 0.16 -9.77 -7.28
C GLN A 42 -0.88 -9.60 -6.16
N THR A 43 -0.41 -9.62 -4.92
CA THR A 43 -1.25 -9.48 -3.74
C THR A 43 -0.98 -8.15 -3.04
N VAL A 44 -2.04 -7.49 -2.60
CA VAL A 44 -1.97 -6.25 -1.82
C VAL A 44 -2.73 -6.44 -0.52
N ILE A 45 -2.07 -6.22 0.59
CA ILE A 45 -2.65 -6.23 1.92
C ILE A 45 -2.91 -4.80 2.35
N LEU A 46 -4.15 -4.51 2.74
CA LEU A 46 -4.57 -3.23 3.32
C LEU A 46 -4.77 -3.45 4.82
N THR A 47 -3.93 -2.86 5.65
CA THR A 47 -3.95 -3.08 7.10
C THR A 47 -3.55 -1.83 7.87
N ARG A 48 -3.50 -1.95 9.19
CA ARG A 48 -2.93 -0.97 10.12
C ARG A 48 -2.05 -1.69 11.15
N VAL A 49 -1.26 -0.97 11.89
CA VAL A 49 -0.56 -1.52 13.04
C VAL A 49 -1.44 -1.40 14.28
N GLU A 50 -1.36 -2.38 15.16
CA GLU A 50 -1.95 -2.31 16.48
C GLU A 50 -1.39 -1.12 17.26
N GLY A 51 -2.30 -0.27 17.74
CA GLY A 51 -1.99 0.89 18.56
C GLY A 51 -2.84 0.86 19.84
N ARG A 52 -3.69 1.86 20.01
CA ARG A 52 -4.64 1.90 21.13
C ARG A 52 -5.79 0.89 21.01
N THR A 53 -6.09 0.48 19.79
CA THR A 53 -7.11 -0.55 19.50
C THR A 53 -6.41 -1.82 19.05
N PRO A 54 -6.80 -2.98 19.61
CA PRO A 54 -6.20 -4.27 19.25
C PRO A 54 -6.47 -4.64 17.78
N MET A 55 -5.67 -5.56 17.27
CA MET A 55 -5.92 -6.26 16.01
C MET A 55 -6.61 -7.60 16.32
N PRO A 56 -7.43 -8.13 15.41
CA PRO A 56 -7.91 -9.50 15.50
C PRO A 56 -6.74 -10.50 15.54
N GLU A 57 -7.00 -11.69 16.09
CA GLU A 57 -6.05 -12.79 16.04
C GLU A 57 -5.73 -13.17 14.58
N GLY A 58 -4.45 -13.40 14.28
CA GLY A 58 -3.99 -13.70 12.91
C GLY A 58 -3.80 -12.47 12.00
N GLU A 59 -4.07 -11.25 12.50
CA GLU A 59 -3.96 -10.02 11.70
C GLU A 59 -2.88 -9.06 12.21
N SER A 60 -1.93 -9.53 13.03
CA SER A 60 -0.78 -8.70 13.40
C SER A 60 0.06 -8.34 12.19
N LEU A 61 0.75 -7.19 12.21
CA LEU A 61 1.60 -6.81 11.09
C LEU A 61 2.69 -7.86 10.83
N VAL A 62 3.22 -8.52 11.87
CA VAL A 62 4.21 -9.59 11.72
C VAL A 62 3.65 -10.77 10.92
N GLU A 63 2.42 -11.20 11.25
CA GLU A 63 1.76 -12.33 10.55
C GLU A 63 1.44 -11.97 9.10
N LEU A 64 0.83 -10.82 8.87
CA LEU A 64 0.49 -10.36 7.50
C LEU A 64 1.73 -10.11 6.65
N ALA A 65 2.81 -9.59 7.24
CA ALA A 65 4.05 -9.29 6.54
C ALA A 65 4.86 -10.53 6.16
N SER A 66 4.60 -11.67 6.80
CA SER A 66 5.23 -12.96 6.44
C SER A 66 4.95 -13.42 5.01
N HIS A 67 3.92 -12.88 4.37
CA HIS A 67 3.62 -13.15 2.96
C HIS A 67 4.58 -12.44 1.99
N HIS A 68 5.39 -11.49 2.43
CA HIS A 68 6.32 -10.71 1.59
C HIS A 68 5.69 -10.10 0.33
N THR A 69 4.42 -9.70 0.42
CA THR A 69 3.66 -9.04 -0.64
C THR A 69 3.63 -7.53 -0.42
N THR A 70 2.94 -6.79 -1.27
CA THR A 70 2.69 -5.37 -1.05
C THR A 70 1.79 -5.15 0.15
N ILE A 71 2.20 -4.28 1.08
CA ILE A 71 1.44 -3.91 2.27
C ILE A 71 1.24 -2.40 2.31
N CYS A 72 -0.01 -1.96 2.37
CA CYS A 72 -0.39 -0.57 2.59
C CYS A 72 -0.88 -0.43 4.03
N ILE A 73 -0.15 0.34 4.84
CA ILE A 73 -0.35 0.45 6.28
C ILE A 73 -0.99 1.79 6.59
N PHE A 74 -2.26 1.76 6.98
CA PHE A 74 -3.07 2.92 7.35
C PHE A 74 -2.81 3.36 8.78
N LEU A 75 -3.07 4.65 9.09
CA LEU A 75 -3.16 5.19 10.47
C LEU A 75 -1.92 4.94 11.36
N SER A 76 -0.78 4.59 10.79
CA SER A 76 0.37 4.06 11.53
C SER A 76 1.63 4.93 11.45
N ILE A 77 1.55 6.13 10.90
CA ILE A 77 2.72 7.00 10.71
C ILE A 77 3.43 7.36 12.02
N THR A 78 2.69 7.52 13.10
CA THR A 78 3.26 7.79 14.44
C THR A 78 3.89 6.55 15.08
N LEU A 79 3.64 5.38 14.51
CA LEU A 79 4.11 4.07 14.97
C LEU A 79 5.21 3.50 14.06
N LEU A 80 5.92 4.35 13.28
CA LEU A 80 6.94 3.89 12.31
C LEU A 80 8.01 3.01 12.94
N LYS A 81 8.42 3.25 14.20
CA LYS A 81 9.38 2.37 14.87
C LYS A 81 8.80 0.95 15.02
N LYS A 82 7.55 0.83 15.46
CA LYS A 82 6.88 -0.47 15.55
C LYS A 82 6.72 -1.11 14.17
N VAL A 83 6.37 -0.34 13.14
CA VAL A 83 6.31 -0.84 11.75
C VAL A 83 7.64 -1.44 11.32
N GLN A 84 8.76 -0.75 11.57
CA GLN A 84 10.10 -1.25 11.26
C GLN A 84 10.41 -2.56 12.01
N ASP A 85 10.10 -2.62 13.32
CA ASP A 85 10.37 -3.80 14.15
C ASP A 85 9.51 -4.99 13.71
N ASP A 86 8.22 -4.78 13.48
CA ASP A 86 7.29 -5.84 13.07
C ASP A 86 7.67 -6.41 11.68
N LEU A 87 8.04 -5.55 10.73
CA LEU A 87 8.50 -5.97 9.40
C LEU A 87 9.82 -6.74 9.48
N ALA A 88 10.77 -6.27 10.29
CA ALA A 88 12.03 -6.98 10.51
C ALA A 88 11.79 -8.35 11.16
N ALA A 89 10.88 -8.45 12.14
CA ALA A 89 10.48 -9.71 12.76
C ALA A 89 9.82 -10.67 11.76
N ALA A 90 9.11 -10.15 10.76
CA ALA A 90 8.54 -10.92 9.66
C ALA A 90 9.56 -11.30 8.55
N GLY A 91 10.84 -10.94 8.72
CA GLY A 91 11.91 -11.32 7.79
C GLY A 91 12.16 -10.34 6.63
N TRP A 92 11.59 -9.12 6.69
CA TRP A 92 11.91 -8.10 5.68
C TRP A 92 13.33 -7.58 5.87
N ALA A 93 14.05 -7.45 4.77
CA ALA A 93 15.41 -6.94 4.78
C ALA A 93 15.46 -5.45 5.16
N VAL A 94 16.54 -5.02 5.80
CA VAL A 94 16.73 -3.63 6.25
C VAL A 94 16.74 -2.62 5.10
N ASP A 95 17.05 -3.07 3.89
CA ASP A 95 17.06 -2.30 2.66
C ASP A 95 15.78 -2.44 1.83
N SER A 96 14.76 -3.15 2.36
CA SER A 96 13.45 -3.25 1.71
C SER A 96 12.88 -1.86 1.44
N PRO A 97 12.39 -1.59 0.22
CA PRO A 97 11.94 -0.27 -0.17
C PRO A 97 10.62 0.09 0.51
N VAL A 98 10.53 1.33 0.95
CA VAL A 98 9.35 1.92 1.60
C VAL A 98 9.00 3.24 0.96
N LEU A 99 7.73 3.45 0.71
CA LEU A 99 7.15 4.70 0.26
C LEU A 99 6.23 5.25 1.35
N VAL A 100 6.41 6.51 1.71
CA VAL A 100 5.48 7.24 2.57
C VAL A 100 4.94 8.45 1.84
N VAL A 101 3.62 8.57 1.78
CA VAL A 101 2.96 9.72 1.15
C VAL A 101 2.03 10.37 2.15
N GLN A 102 2.30 11.64 2.44
CA GLN A 102 1.43 12.47 3.27
C GLN A 102 0.50 13.26 2.36
N LYS A 103 -0.78 13.34 2.75
CA LYS A 103 -1.81 14.14 2.08
C LYS A 103 -1.86 13.89 0.56
N ALA A 104 -1.83 12.62 0.14
CA ALA A 104 -1.90 12.24 -1.26
C ALA A 104 -3.09 12.94 -1.96
N SER A 105 -2.82 13.55 -3.11
CA SER A 105 -3.77 14.34 -3.91
C SER A 105 -4.23 15.68 -3.30
N TRP A 106 -3.56 16.17 -2.26
CA TRP A 106 -3.84 17.52 -1.72
C TRP A 106 -2.94 18.55 -2.41
N PRO A 107 -3.47 19.46 -3.22
CA PRO A 107 -2.66 20.43 -3.98
C PRO A 107 -1.77 21.27 -3.06
N GLY A 108 -0.46 21.29 -3.33
CA GLY A 108 0.52 22.06 -2.59
C GLY A 108 0.90 21.54 -1.20
N GLU A 109 0.24 20.47 -0.73
CA GLU A 109 0.50 19.89 0.60
C GLU A 109 0.99 18.44 0.55
N GLU A 110 0.93 17.82 -0.62
CA GLU A 110 1.39 16.46 -0.83
C GLU A 110 2.90 16.34 -0.63
N LYS A 111 3.32 15.35 0.15
CA LYS A 111 4.73 15.00 0.33
C LYS A 111 4.95 13.53 0.04
N VAL A 112 5.96 13.24 -0.75
CA VAL A 112 6.36 11.88 -1.12
C VAL A 112 7.76 11.62 -0.61
N VAL A 113 7.91 10.64 0.28
CA VAL A 113 9.19 10.21 0.84
C VAL A 113 9.46 8.77 0.43
N ARG A 114 10.63 8.52 -0.13
CA ARG A 114 11.13 7.18 -0.46
C ARG A 114 12.34 6.89 0.38
N GLY A 115 12.41 5.69 0.88
CA GLY A 115 13.54 5.23 1.67
C GLY A 115 13.56 3.71 1.77
N LYS A 116 14.39 3.24 2.65
CA LYS A 116 14.51 1.84 3.03
C LYS A 116 13.84 1.60 4.38
N LEU A 117 13.55 0.36 4.70
CA LEU A 117 13.00 0.01 6.01
C LEU A 117 13.88 0.55 7.15
N SER A 118 15.21 0.59 6.97
CA SER A 118 16.15 1.08 7.98
C SER A 118 16.10 2.60 8.23
N ASP A 119 15.82 3.42 7.21
CA ASP A 119 15.97 4.89 7.29
C ASP A 119 14.66 5.68 7.16
N ILE A 120 13.56 5.06 6.75
CA ILE A 120 12.30 5.74 6.47
C ILE A 120 11.78 6.60 7.64
N ARG A 121 12.05 6.19 8.86
CA ARG A 121 11.61 6.93 10.06
C ARG A 121 12.35 8.26 10.19
N GLU A 122 13.65 8.27 9.98
CA GLU A 122 14.50 9.47 10.01
C GLU A 122 14.13 10.41 8.87
N LEU A 123 13.90 9.87 7.68
CA LEU A 123 13.45 10.63 6.51
C LEU A 123 12.09 11.30 6.77
N CYS A 124 11.13 10.58 7.32
CA CYS A 124 9.83 11.15 7.68
C CYS A 124 9.93 12.24 8.75
N ARG A 125 10.84 12.09 9.71
CA ARG A 125 11.11 13.12 10.73
C ARG A 125 11.68 14.38 10.11
N ALA A 126 12.67 14.25 9.23
CA ALA A 126 13.29 15.38 8.52
C ALA A 126 12.24 16.17 7.73
N GLU A 127 11.32 15.48 7.07
CA GLU A 127 10.20 16.06 6.31
C GLU A 127 9.00 16.49 7.19
N LYS A 128 9.08 16.31 8.52
CA LYS A 128 8.02 16.64 9.49
C LYS A 128 6.68 15.94 9.17
N ILE A 129 6.73 14.69 8.71
CA ILE A 129 5.55 13.88 8.44
C ILE A 129 5.13 13.18 9.73
N GLY A 130 3.96 13.53 10.27
CA GLY A 130 3.45 12.97 11.52
C GLY A 130 1.96 12.63 11.53
N SER A 131 1.25 12.91 10.43
CA SER A 131 -0.19 12.65 10.30
C SER A 131 -0.60 12.49 8.84
N GLN A 132 -1.79 11.96 8.60
CA GLN A 132 -2.43 11.89 7.26
C GLN A 132 -1.50 11.27 6.20
N ALA A 133 -0.76 10.24 6.57
CA ALA A 133 0.21 9.59 5.70
C ALA A 133 -0.08 8.10 5.55
N MET A 134 0.10 7.61 4.33
CA MET A 134 0.11 6.21 3.96
C MET A 134 1.54 5.68 3.97
N ILE A 135 1.74 4.51 4.52
CA ILE A 135 3.01 3.77 4.43
C ILE A 135 2.79 2.61 3.48
N VAL A 136 3.61 2.50 2.46
CA VAL A 136 3.60 1.36 1.53
C VAL A 136 4.95 0.66 1.60
N VAL A 137 4.92 -0.64 1.85
CA VAL A 137 6.10 -1.51 1.80
C VAL A 137 5.84 -2.56 0.72
N SER A 138 6.74 -2.68 -0.22
CA SER A 138 6.52 -3.59 -1.35
C SER A 138 7.82 -3.94 -2.05
N PRO A 139 7.97 -5.20 -2.50
CA PRO A 139 9.09 -5.59 -3.36
C PRO A 139 9.00 -4.95 -4.77
N THR A 140 7.87 -4.30 -5.12
CA THR A 140 7.70 -3.65 -6.42
C THR A 140 8.19 -2.21 -6.45
N LEU A 141 8.42 -1.59 -5.28
CA LEU A 141 8.82 -0.18 -5.21
C LEU A 141 10.22 0.03 -5.79
N GLY A 142 10.35 1.09 -6.59
CA GLY A 142 11.63 1.43 -7.23
C GLY A 142 12.02 0.52 -8.40
N SER A 143 11.20 -0.44 -8.79
CA SER A 143 11.45 -1.34 -9.93
C SER A 143 11.31 -0.60 -11.27
N ARG A 144 12.23 0.36 -11.51
CA ARG A 144 12.25 1.18 -12.73
C ARG A 144 13.38 0.79 -13.70
N ASP A 145 13.95 -0.39 -13.53
CA ASP A 145 14.82 -0.94 -14.55
C ASP A 145 13.97 -1.50 -15.70
N TRP A 146 13.76 -0.65 -16.69
CA TRP A 146 12.95 -0.95 -17.86
C TRP A 146 13.53 -2.08 -18.73
N GLN A 147 14.80 -2.42 -18.57
CA GLN A 147 15.44 -3.50 -19.33
C GLN A 147 15.14 -4.87 -18.72
N GLU A 148 15.00 -4.93 -17.40
CA GLU A 148 14.69 -6.17 -16.68
C GLU A 148 13.21 -6.30 -16.30
N LEU A 149 12.39 -5.30 -16.61
CA LEU A 149 10.98 -5.31 -16.25
C LEU A 149 10.24 -6.45 -16.96
N LYS A 150 9.79 -7.42 -16.20
CA LYS A 150 8.96 -8.51 -16.71
C LYS A 150 7.59 -8.00 -17.10
N LYS A 151 7.32 -8.00 -18.40
CA LYS A 151 6.03 -7.55 -18.93
C LYS A 151 4.95 -8.59 -18.61
N SER A 152 3.75 -8.10 -18.33
CA SER A 152 2.59 -8.99 -18.23
C SER A 152 2.41 -9.77 -19.52
N LYS A 153 2.26 -11.10 -19.42
CA LYS A 153 1.95 -11.95 -20.57
C LYS A 153 0.71 -11.48 -21.35
N LEU A 154 -0.22 -10.79 -20.68
CA LEU A 154 -1.41 -10.23 -21.31
C LEU A 154 -1.08 -9.23 -22.44
N TYR A 155 0.06 -8.53 -22.34
CA TYR A 155 0.54 -7.57 -23.33
C TYR A 155 1.57 -8.16 -24.32
N ASP A 156 1.89 -9.45 -24.17
CA ASP A 156 2.74 -10.17 -25.10
C ASP A 156 2.00 -10.32 -26.44
N PRO A 157 2.60 -9.92 -27.58
CA PRO A 157 2.00 -10.10 -28.90
C PRO A 157 1.63 -11.56 -29.22
N GLU A 158 2.39 -12.52 -28.70
CA GLU A 158 2.15 -13.95 -28.91
C GLU A 158 1.13 -14.57 -27.96
N PHE A 159 0.71 -13.83 -26.90
CA PHE A 159 -0.24 -14.33 -25.93
C PHE A 159 -1.67 -14.32 -26.50
N GLN A 160 -2.24 -15.52 -26.63
CA GLN A 160 -3.61 -15.72 -27.09
C GLN A 160 -4.57 -15.85 -25.90
N HIS A 161 -5.72 -15.21 -26.01
CA HIS A 161 -6.81 -15.38 -25.05
C HIS A 161 -8.18 -15.29 -25.78
N ARG A 162 -9.26 -15.51 -25.05
CA ARG A 162 -10.62 -15.62 -25.62
C ARG A 162 -11.00 -14.51 -26.61
N PHE A 163 -10.50 -13.28 -26.38
CA PHE A 163 -10.84 -12.10 -27.16
C PHE A 163 -9.70 -11.62 -28.08
N ARG A 164 -8.56 -12.30 -28.04
CA ARG A 164 -7.39 -11.97 -28.87
C ARG A 164 -6.79 -13.26 -29.45
N LYS A 165 -6.93 -13.41 -30.76
CA LYS A 165 -6.26 -14.44 -31.54
C LYS A 165 -5.10 -13.83 -32.28
N VAL A 166 -3.96 -14.48 -32.32
CA VAL A 166 -2.84 -14.08 -33.18
C VAL A 166 -3.20 -14.53 -34.59
N GLU A 167 -3.28 -13.59 -35.53
CA GLU A 167 -3.38 -13.93 -36.95
C GLU A 167 -2.05 -14.59 -37.36
N LYS A 168 -2.16 -15.76 -37.98
CA LYS A 168 -1.02 -16.50 -38.54
C LYS A 168 -0.57 -15.91 -39.84
#